data_6cedfef2e986a7fd07af381bde30bea9
#
_entry.id   6cedfef2e986a7fd07af381bde30bea9
#
_cell.length_a   1.000
_cell.length_b   1.000
_cell.length_c   1.000
_cell.angle_alpha   90.00
_cell.angle_beta   90.00
_cell.angle_gamma   90.00
#
_symmetry.space_group_name_H-M   'P 1'
#
loop_
_entity.id
_entity.type
_entity.pdbx_description
1 polymer ?
#
loop_
_entity_poly.entity_id
_entity_poly.type
_entity_poly.pdbx_seq_one_letter_code
_entity_poly.pdbx_strand_id
1 'polypeptide(L)'
;MKTKVWLNLDPQKVDVSYLYKKFDEIGCDFEAEAIPDNNPELLIKKVKDVDIVIATMEPWNETTLGAVKGKVKFIQKYGTGVDSVDLKAAGKNGIPVANIPGANAPAVAEVAMMHILNLGRRFTNCVEGCREGIWPSTITGNELDGKIVGLAGYGR
;
A
#
# COMPACT_ATOMS: atom_id res chain seq x y z
N MET A 1 0.71 10.32 29.62
CA MET A 1 1.41 9.35 28.78
C MET A 1 1.19 9.77 27.33
N LYS A 2 2.24 9.91 26.50
CA LYS A 2 2.07 10.27 25.09
C LYS A 2 1.43 9.07 24.34
N THR A 3 0.55 9.34 23.37
CA THR A 3 -0.01 8.31 22.48
C THR A 3 1.10 7.74 21.59
N LYS A 4 1.27 6.44 21.60
CA LYS A 4 2.28 5.76 20.78
C LYS A 4 1.71 5.35 19.43
N VAL A 5 2.36 5.82 18.36
CA VAL A 5 2.00 5.55 16.96
C VAL A 5 3.14 4.78 16.30
N TRP A 6 2.83 3.67 15.66
CA TRP A 6 3.82 2.89 14.92
C TRP A 6 3.40 2.70 13.46
N LEU A 7 4.36 2.88 12.55
CA LEU A 7 4.23 2.65 11.12
C LEU A 7 5.08 1.45 10.71
N ASN A 8 4.48 0.43 10.11
CA ASN A 8 5.22 -0.70 9.53
C ASN A 8 5.86 -0.32 8.20
N LEU A 9 7.00 0.37 8.27
CA LEU A 9 7.74 0.80 7.09
C LEU A 9 9.21 1.01 7.46
N ASP A 10 10.12 0.62 6.54
CA ASP A 10 11.55 0.78 6.72
C ASP A 10 11.96 2.23 6.38
N PRO A 11 12.37 3.04 7.38
CA PRO A 11 12.74 4.42 7.17
C PRO A 11 14.06 4.59 6.39
N GLN A 12 14.83 3.52 6.18
CA GLN A 12 16.02 3.56 5.32
C GLN A 12 15.64 3.47 3.83
N LYS A 13 14.48 2.92 3.52
CA LYS A 13 13.99 2.76 2.13
C LYS A 13 13.03 3.86 1.70
N VAL A 14 12.32 4.45 2.65
CA VAL A 14 11.33 5.51 2.38
C VAL A 14 11.53 6.65 3.39
N ASP A 15 11.69 7.86 2.89
CA ASP A 15 11.79 9.03 3.76
C ASP A 15 10.48 9.31 4.48
N VAL A 16 10.50 9.14 5.79
CA VAL A 16 9.39 9.42 6.70
C VAL A 16 9.73 10.51 7.72
N SER A 17 10.81 11.26 7.49
CA SER A 17 11.31 12.29 8.41
C SER A 17 10.24 13.34 8.77
N TYR A 18 9.41 13.71 7.77
CA TYR A 18 8.31 14.65 7.97
C TYR A 18 7.24 14.12 8.96
N LEU A 19 7.04 12.79 9.04
CA LEU A 19 6.08 12.19 9.98
C LEU A 19 6.55 12.33 11.42
N TYR A 20 7.84 12.11 11.70
CA TYR A 20 8.40 12.34 13.05
C TYR A 20 8.11 13.75 13.54
N LYS A 21 8.35 14.76 12.68
CA LYS A 21 8.04 16.16 13.00
C LYS A 21 6.54 16.38 13.25
N LYS A 22 5.68 15.84 12.36
CA LYS A 22 4.23 16.03 12.47
C LYS A 22 3.63 15.37 13.71
N PHE A 23 4.08 14.17 14.05
CA PHE A 23 3.61 13.47 15.25
C PHE A 23 4.13 14.12 16.53
N ASP A 24 5.35 14.68 16.55
CA ASP A 24 5.85 15.43 17.69
C ASP A 24 5.06 16.75 17.88
N GLU A 25 4.74 17.48 16.81
CA GLU A 25 3.91 18.70 16.85
C GLU A 25 2.54 18.47 17.55
N ILE A 26 1.96 17.27 17.41
CA ILE A 26 0.68 16.90 18.05
C ILE A 26 0.86 16.12 19.36
N GLY A 27 2.09 16.01 19.87
CA GLY A 27 2.38 15.38 21.15
C GLY A 27 2.29 13.85 21.16
N CYS A 28 2.40 13.19 20.01
CA CYS A 28 2.48 11.73 19.88
C CYS A 28 3.92 11.26 19.87
N ASP A 29 4.12 10.01 20.30
CA ASP A 29 5.38 9.27 20.20
C ASP A 29 5.31 8.39 18.95
N PHE A 30 6.07 8.73 17.90
CA PHE A 30 6.00 8.09 16.59
C PHE A 30 7.25 7.27 16.31
N GLU A 31 7.05 6.06 15.82
CA GLU A 31 8.12 5.17 15.38
C GLU A 31 7.78 4.54 14.03
N ALA A 32 8.74 4.50 13.11
CA ALA A 32 8.68 3.74 11.86
C ALA A 32 9.71 2.61 11.90
N GLU A 33 9.25 1.38 11.75
CA GLU A 33 10.09 0.18 11.71
C GLU A 33 9.33 -0.93 10.98
N ALA A 34 9.95 -1.55 9.96
CA ALA A 34 9.35 -2.65 9.24
C ALA A 34 9.46 -3.96 10.01
N ILE A 35 8.39 -4.74 10.02
CA ILE A 35 8.42 -6.13 10.49
C ILE A 35 9.01 -7.02 9.38
N PRO A 36 10.11 -7.75 9.65
CA PRO A 36 10.68 -8.68 8.69
C PRO A 36 9.65 -9.72 8.23
N ASP A 37 9.57 -9.95 6.92
CA ASP A 37 8.72 -10.97 6.29
C ASP A 37 7.23 -10.90 6.71
N ASN A 38 6.78 -9.76 7.20
CA ASN A 38 5.44 -9.57 7.80
C ASN A 38 5.09 -10.64 8.85
N ASN A 39 6.07 -11.06 9.64
CA ASN A 39 5.94 -12.14 10.62
C ASN A 39 4.92 -11.78 11.73
N PRO A 40 3.86 -12.59 11.93
CA PRO A 40 2.79 -12.27 12.88
C PRO A 40 3.25 -12.24 14.34
N GLU A 41 4.22 -13.08 14.73
CA GLU A 41 4.71 -13.12 16.13
C GLU A 41 5.52 -11.86 16.44
N LEU A 42 6.37 -11.43 15.50
CA LEU A 42 7.12 -10.17 15.63
C LEU A 42 6.18 -8.98 15.64
N LEU A 43 5.12 -9.00 14.80
CA LEU A 43 4.09 -7.98 14.79
C LEU A 43 3.43 -7.85 16.16
N ILE A 44 2.93 -8.95 16.74
CA ILE A 44 2.29 -8.96 18.05
C ILE A 44 3.25 -8.43 19.13
N LYS A 45 4.51 -8.86 19.10
CA LYS A 45 5.53 -8.39 20.04
C LYS A 45 5.78 -6.89 19.91
N LYS A 46 5.88 -6.38 18.67
CA LYS A 46 6.14 -4.97 18.39
C LYS A 46 5.02 -4.06 18.89
N VAL A 47 3.79 -4.41 18.59
CA VAL A 47 2.63 -3.54 18.89
C VAL A 47 2.08 -3.71 20.32
N LYS A 48 2.77 -4.45 21.17
CA LYS A 48 2.35 -4.71 22.55
C LYS A 48 2.11 -3.44 23.38
N ASP A 49 2.87 -2.40 23.11
CA ASP A 49 2.80 -1.10 23.80
C ASP A 49 2.46 0.06 22.83
N VAL A 50 1.82 -0.25 21.70
CA VAL A 50 1.39 0.71 20.67
C VAL A 50 -0.10 0.98 20.82
N ASP A 51 -0.49 2.25 20.73
CA ASP A 51 -1.91 2.67 20.76
C ASP A 51 -2.51 2.70 19.36
N ILE A 52 -1.77 3.22 18.38
CA ILE A 52 -2.23 3.43 17.00
C ILE A 52 -1.24 2.79 16.04
N VAL A 53 -1.76 2.03 15.10
CA VAL A 53 -0.96 1.40 14.04
C VAL A 53 -1.27 2.06 12.70
N ILE A 54 -0.22 2.40 11.95
CA ILE A 54 -0.30 2.71 10.53
C ILE A 54 0.15 1.46 9.77
N ALA A 55 -0.84 0.68 9.33
CA ALA A 55 -0.64 -0.64 8.76
C ALA A 55 -0.30 -0.59 7.27
N THR A 56 0.67 -1.37 6.81
CA THR A 56 1.03 -1.55 5.40
C THR A 56 0.55 -2.91 4.86
N MET A 57 1.41 -3.92 4.82
CA MET A 57 1.10 -5.23 4.22
C MET A 57 1.10 -6.38 5.24
N GLU A 58 1.44 -6.12 6.50
CA GLU A 58 1.41 -7.11 7.56
C GLU A 58 0.01 -7.68 7.80
N PRO A 59 -0.10 -8.96 8.21
CA PRO A 59 -1.37 -9.64 8.34
C PRO A 59 -2.08 -9.28 9.64
N TRP A 60 -3.15 -8.53 9.57
CA TRP A 60 -4.08 -8.25 10.66
C TRP A 60 -5.26 -9.23 10.60
N ASN A 61 -5.00 -10.51 10.90
CA ASN A 61 -5.96 -11.59 10.93
C ASN A 61 -6.58 -11.78 12.34
N GLU A 62 -7.48 -12.75 12.51
CA GLU A 62 -8.15 -13.03 13.78
C GLU A 62 -7.16 -13.27 14.93
N THR A 63 -6.05 -13.98 14.68
CA THR A 63 -5.02 -14.26 15.68
C THR A 63 -4.28 -12.99 16.13
N THR A 64 -3.79 -12.20 15.18
CA THR A 64 -3.04 -10.97 15.47
C THR A 64 -3.93 -9.92 16.15
N LEU A 65 -5.15 -9.72 15.64
CA LEU A 65 -6.12 -8.80 16.23
C LEU A 65 -6.58 -9.23 17.63
N GLY A 66 -6.79 -10.53 17.84
CA GLY A 66 -7.13 -11.07 19.15
C GLY A 66 -6.02 -10.87 20.18
N ALA A 67 -4.76 -11.05 19.77
CA ALA A 67 -3.60 -10.90 20.66
C ALA A 67 -3.37 -9.44 21.11
N VAL A 68 -3.83 -8.46 20.31
CA VAL A 68 -3.65 -7.01 20.60
C VAL A 68 -4.91 -6.33 21.12
N LYS A 69 -5.96 -7.10 21.40
CA LYS A 69 -7.22 -6.59 21.96
C LYS A 69 -6.97 -5.78 23.24
N GLY A 70 -7.58 -4.58 23.30
CA GLY A 70 -7.43 -3.66 24.43
C GLY A 70 -6.07 -2.93 24.50
N LYS A 71 -5.15 -3.23 23.58
CA LYS A 71 -3.86 -2.54 23.41
C LYS A 71 -3.93 -1.56 22.23
N VAL A 72 -3.99 -2.10 21.00
CA VAL A 72 -4.19 -1.28 19.81
C VAL A 72 -5.61 -0.73 19.83
N LYS A 73 -5.71 0.61 19.75
CA LYS A 73 -6.97 1.35 19.80
C LYS A 73 -7.49 1.72 18.42
N PHE A 74 -6.60 1.77 17.43
CA PHE A 74 -6.94 2.19 16.07
C PHE A 74 -5.92 1.67 15.06
N ILE A 75 -6.41 1.26 13.89
CA ILE A 75 -5.56 0.89 12.74
C ILE A 75 -5.88 1.82 11.57
N GLN A 76 -4.89 2.60 11.15
CA GLN A 76 -4.93 3.36 9.90
C GLN A 76 -4.23 2.55 8.80
N LYS A 77 -4.96 2.10 7.81
CA LYS A 77 -4.35 1.47 6.63
C LYS A 77 -3.63 2.52 5.79
N TYR A 78 -2.34 2.31 5.54
CA TYR A 78 -1.55 3.13 4.62
C TYR A 78 -1.84 2.72 3.18
N GLY A 79 -2.92 3.25 2.63
CA GLY A 79 -3.40 2.96 1.28
C GLY A 79 -4.91 2.78 1.19
N THR A 80 -5.38 2.42 -0.02
CA THR A 80 -6.81 2.28 -0.35
C THR A 80 -7.34 0.89 0.02
N GLY A 81 -6.59 -0.18 -0.29
CA GLY A 81 -6.99 -1.56 -0.06
C GLY A 81 -6.87 -1.97 1.41
N VAL A 82 -7.80 -2.80 1.88
CA VAL A 82 -7.83 -3.31 3.26
C VAL A 82 -7.66 -4.82 3.33
N ASP A 83 -7.21 -5.47 2.27
CA ASP A 83 -7.13 -6.92 2.14
C ASP A 83 -6.22 -7.59 3.18
N SER A 84 -5.24 -6.85 3.71
CA SER A 84 -4.36 -7.32 4.80
C SER A 84 -5.00 -7.24 6.19
N VAL A 85 -6.24 -6.73 6.31
CA VAL A 85 -6.94 -6.55 7.58
C VAL A 85 -8.28 -7.29 7.56
N ASP A 86 -8.45 -8.24 8.46
CA ASP A 86 -9.75 -8.86 8.72
C ASP A 86 -10.66 -7.88 9.47
N LEU A 87 -11.48 -7.16 8.71
CA LEU A 87 -12.39 -6.15 9.25
C LEU A 87 -13.44 -6.74 10.22
N LYS A 88 -13.84 -8.02 10.02
CA LYS A 88 -14.78 -8.68 10.91
C LYS A 88 -14.12 -8.98 12.25
N ALA A 89 -12.89 -9.49 12.22
CA ALA A 89 -12.12 -9.76 13.43
C ALA A 89 -11.75 -8.44 14.15
N ALA A 90 -11.40 -7.38 13.42
CA ALA A 90 -11.15 -6.06 14.00
C ALA A 90 -12.40 -5.53 14.74
N GLY A 91 -13.59 -5.62 14.11
CA GLY A 91 -14.85 -5.24 14.75
C GLY A 91 -15.17 -6.05 16.00
N LYS A 92 -14.99 -7.39 15.98
CA LYS A 92 -15.16 -8.27 17.16
C LYS A 92 -14.23 -7.87 18.32
N ASN A 93 -13.06 -7.36 18.02
CA ASN A 93 -12.08 -6.95 19.03
C ASN A 93 -12.20 -5.46 19.44
N GLY A 94 -13.16 -4.73 18.84
CA GLY A 94 -13.40 -3.31 19.13
C GLY A 94 -12.28 -2.39 18.60
N ILE A 95 -11.58 -2.80 17.53
CA ILE A 95 -10.50 -2.02 16.91
C ILE A 95 -11.03 -1.36 15.63
N PRO A 96 -11.28 -0.04 15.62
CA PRO A 96 -11.65 0.69 14.42
C PRO A 96 -10.53 0.66 13.37
N VAL A 97 -10.93 0.54 12.10
CA VAL A 97 -10.01 0.53 10.97
C VAL A 97 -10.43 1.61 9.98
N ALA A 98 -9.49 2.45 9.57
CA ALA A 98 -9.68 3.41 8.48
C ALA A 98 -8.66 3.15 7.34
N ASN A 99 -9.01 3.59 6.14
CA ASN A 99 -8.14 3.58 4.97
C ASN A 99 -8.10 4.98 4.32
N ILE A 100 -7.41 5.11 3.18
CA ILE A 100 -7.32 6.37 2.42
C ILE A 100 -7.90 6.14 1.02
N PRO A 101 -9.24 6.21 0.86
CA PRO A 101 -9.88 5.91 -0.41
C PRO A 101 -9.45 6.87 -1.51
N GLY A 102 -9.01 6.33 -2.66
CA GLY A 102 -8.68 7.12 -3.84
C GLY A 102 -7.35 7.88 -3.79
N ALA A 103 -6.54 7.72 -2.76
CA ALA A 103 -5.26 8.44 -2.62
C ALA A 103 -4.29 8.21 -3.79
N ASN A 104 -4.34 7.03 -4.41
CA ASN A 104 -3.49 6.65 -5.55
C ASN A 104 -4.25 6.60 -6.89
N ALA A 105 -5.50 7.06 -6.95
CA ALA A 105 -6.31 6.95 -8.17
C ALA A 105 -5.67 7.59 -9.41
N PRO A 106 -5.06 8.79 -9.34
CA PRO A 106 -4.35 9.36 -10.50
C PRO A 106 -3.19 8.47 -10.97
N ALA A 107 -2.35 7.98 -10.05
CA ALA A 107 -1.22 7.12 -10.39
C ALA A 107 -1.68 5.78 -11.00
N VAL A 108 -2.76 5.21 -10.53
CA VAL A 108 -3.36 3.99 -11.11
C VAL A 108 -3.87 4.26 -12.52
N ALA A 109 -4.52 5.41 -12.74
CA ALA A 109 -5.00 5.81 -14.07
C ALA A 109 -3.85 5.98 -15.07
N GLU A 110 -2.76 6.62 -14.66
CA GLU A 110 -1.54 6.78 -15.48
C GLU A 110 -0.93 5.42 -15.88
N VAL A 111 -0.83 4.50 -14.92
CA VAL A 111 -0.34 3.14 -15.17
C VAL A 111 -1.27 2.38 -16.11
N ALA A 112 -2.59 2.51 -15.95
CA ALA A 112 -3.57 1.91 -16.85
C ALA A 112 -3.40 2.42 -18.29
N MET A 113 -3.28 3.73 -18.47
CA MET A 113 -3.02 4.34 -19.77
C MET A 113 -1.69 3.89 -20.38
N MET A 114 -0.65 3.85 -19.57
CA MET A 114 0.66 3.32 -19.98
C MET A 114 0.55 1.89 -20.52
N HIS A 115 -0.17 1.01 -19.82
CA HIS A 115 -0.37 -0.38 -20.27
C HIS A 115 -1.19 -0.46 -21.56
N ILE A 116 -2.26 0.32 -21.71
CA ILE A 116 -3.05 0.37 -22.95
C ILE A 116 -2.17 0.76 -24.12
N LEU A 117 -1.38 1.83 -23.98
CA LEU A 117 -0.45 2.28 -25.02
C LEU A 117 0.64 1.26 -25.31
N ASN A 118 1.25 0.69 -24.27
CA ASN A 118 2.28 -0.34 -24.41
C ASN A 118 1.77 -1.56 -25.19
N LEU A 119 0.60 -2.09 -24.81
CA LEU A 119 -0.01 -3.24 -25.49
C LEU A 119 -0.38 -2.91 -26.94
N GLY A 120 -1.05 -1.76 -27.16
CA GLY A 120 -1.44 -1.34 -28.50
C GLY A 120 -0.24 -1.13 -29.43
N ARG A 121 0.80 -0.49 -28.93
CA ARG A 121 2.01 -0.17 -29.73
C ARG A 121 3.09 -1.27 -29.68
N ARG A 122 2.89 -2.33 -28.90
CA ARG A 122 3.89 -3.39 -28.68
C ARG A 122 5.25 -2.86 -28.24
N PHE A 123 5.23 -1.82 -27.38
CA PHE A 123 6.41 -1.07 -27.00
C PHE A 123 7.49 -1.96 -26.33
N THR A 124 7.08 -2.90 -25.46
CA THR A 124 8.01 -3.82 -24.80
C THR A 124 8.80 -4.64 -25.83
N ASN A 125 8.13 -5.18 -26.86
CA ASN A 125 8.81 -5.95 -27.92
C ASN A 125 9.82 -5.07 -28.70
N CYS A 126 9.49 -3.80 -28.93
CA CYS A 126 10.43 -2.87 -29.58
C CYS A 126 11.66 -2.62 -28.70
N VAL A 127 11.46 -2.41 -27.39
CA VAL A 127 12.56 -2.20 -26.44
C VAL A 127 13.48 -3.42 -26.36
N GLU A 128 12.91 -4.64 -26.31
CA GLU A 128 13.68 -5.88 -26.30
C GLU A 128 14.52 -6.03 -27.56
N GLY A 129 13.92 -5.82 -28.74
CA GLY A 129 14.67 -5.84 -30.00
C GLY A 129 15.82 -4.85 -30.03
N CYS A 130 15.60 -3.60 -29.58
CA CYS A 130 16.66 -2.60 -29.51
C CYS A 130 17.80 -2.98 -28.55
N ARG A 131 17.48 -3.63 -27.43
CA ARG A 131 18.50 -4.12 -26.48
C ARG A 131 19.37 -5.24 -27.07
N GLU A 132 18.81 -6.02 -27.96
CA GLU A 132 19.52 -7.07 -28.72
C GLU A 132 20.27 -6.53 -29.95
N GLY A 133 20.26 -5.21 -30.17
CA GLY A 133 20.87 -4.57 -31.34
C GLY A 133 20.08 -4.76 -32.63
N ILE A 134 18.81 -5.20 -32.54
CA ILE A 134 17.93 -5.44 -33.67
C ILE A 134 16.97 -4.24 -33.80
N TRP A 135 16.97 -3.62 -34.96
CA TRP A 135 15.97 -2.58 -35.27
C TRP A 135 14.59 -3.22 -35.51
N PRO A 136 13.57 -2.90 -34.72
CA PRO A 136 12.29 -3.63 -34.73
C PRO A 136 11.38 -3.24 -35.91
N SER A 137 11.91 -3.19 -37.14
CA SER A 137 11.18 -2.75 -38.35
C SER A 137 9.97 -3.63 -38.71
N THR A 138 9.94 -4.88 -38.22
CA THR A 138 8.86 -5.85 -38.47
C THR A 138 7.82 -5.87 -37.35
N ILE A 139 8.05 -5.16 -36.25
CA ILE A 139 7.10 -5.10 -35.14
C ILE A 139 6.11 -3.98 -35.41
N THR A 140 4.93 -4.34 -35.90
CA THR A 140 3.83 -3.40 -36.09
C THR A 140 2.91 -3.39 -34.88
N GLY A 141 2.67 -2.21 -34.32
CA GLY A 141 1.64 -2.00 -33.30
C GLY A 141 0.33 -1.55 -33.95
N ASN A 142 -0.73 -1.55 -33.15
CA ASN A 142 -2.04 -1.00 -33.55
C ASN A 142 -2.16 0.46 -33.09
N GLU A 143 -2.72 1.31 -33.94
CA GLU A 143 -3.18 2.62 -33.51
C GLU A 143 -4.39 2.48 -32.58
N LEU A 144 -4.48 3.37 -31.60
CA LEU A 144 -5.61 3.37 -30.66
C LEU A 144 -6.74 4.28 -31.11
N ASP A 145 -6.48 5.10 -32.14
CA ASP A 145 -7.52 5.96 -32.71
C ASP A 145 -8.71 5.14 -33.21
N GLY A 146 -9.90 5.58 -32.86
CA GLY A 146 -11.15 4.89 -33.20
C GLY A 146 -11.36 3.54 -32.45
N LYS A 147 -10.50 3.13 -31.53
CA LYS A 147 -10.67 1.92 -30.73
C LYS A 147 -11.56 2.16 -29.51
N ILE A 148 -12.26 1.12 -29.09
CA ILE A 148 -13.12 1.14 -27.91
C ILE A 148 -12.37 0.51 -26.75
N VAL A 149 -12.33 1.21 -25.62
CA VAL A 149 -11.78 0.71 -24.36
C VAL A 149 -12.92 0.36 -23.43
N GLY A 150 -13.01 -0.90 -23.02
CA GLY A 150 -13.96 -1.36 -22.01
C GLY A 150 -13.35 -1.21 -20.61
N LEU A 151 -14.10 -0.60 -19.69
CA LEU A 151 -13.70 -0.48 -18.28
C LEU A 151 -14.55 -1.43 -17.42
N ALA A 152 -13.89 -2.40 -16.77
CA ALA A 152 -14.53 -3.25 -15.78
C ALA A 152 -14.28 -2.63 -14.38
N GLY A 153 -15.22 -1.81 -13.95
CA GLY A 153 -15.10 -0.97 -12.75
C GLY A 153 -14.88 0.49 -13.11
N TYR A 154 -15.73 1.35 -12.57
CA TYR A 154 -15.71 2.80 -12.78
C TYR A 154 -15.98 3.49 -11.44
N GLY A 155 -14.96 3.40 -10.57
CA GLY A 155 -14.99 4.01 -9.25
C GLY A 155 -14.40 5.44 -9.25
N ARG A 156 -13.54 5.71 -8.28
CA ARG A 156 -12.79 6.97 -8.20
C ARG A 156 -11.52 6.88 -9.01
#